data_e8f778e096174426081200c60640d5d8
#
_entry.id   e8f778e096174426081200c60640d5d8
#
_cell.length_a   1.000
_cell.length_b   1.000
_cell.length_c   1.000
_cell.angle_alpha   90.00
_cell.angle_beta   90.00
_cell.angle_gamma   90.00
#
_symmetry.space_group_name_H-M   'P 1'
#
loop_
_entity.id
_entity.type
_entity.pdbx_description
1 polymer ?
#
loop_
_entity_poly.entity_id
_entity_poly.type
_entity_poly.pdbx_seq_one_letter_code
_entity_poly.pdbx_strand_id
1 'polypeptide(L)'
;VIISDNRGHGESLNDTYPLGYMDGIDEIIADQVLVTDYMQKRYPDKPFYLFGHSFGSLISRVYLQKHDDRIDKLLLSGTVNYIPISRFGNIVGNTLSLFSGKRGHNRWIMQIGDNDENSWVVKNPEAIKAYREDPLCTGYKYMNRAVMTIWEADAELKRFAKYQCKNPKLPIFSISGEEDPVTGGTKGLADTVQTLKRIGYQNVESKVYDGMKHEVINEEGKEQVYQDILAFFEK
;
A
#
# COMPACT_ATOMS: atom_id res chain seq x y z
N VAL A 1 5.33 17.53 -5.60
CA VAL A 1 5.05 16.29 -4.87
C VAL A 1 4.29 16.63 -3.60
N ILE A 2 3.30 15.82 -3.22
CA ILE A 2 2.65 15.84 -1.93
C ILE A 2 2.78 14.45 -1.31
N ILE A 3 3.08 14.39 -0.03
CA ILE A 3 3.06 13.19 0.79
C ILE A 3 2.16 13.50 1.97
N SER A 4 1.21 12.63 2.26
CA SER A 4 0.29 12.77 3.39
C SER A 4 0.43 11.56 4.31
N ASP A 5 0.47 11.80 5.61
CA ASP A 5 0.34 10.73 6.60
C ASP A 5 -1.09 10.21 6.61
N ASN A 6 -1.25 8.89 6.59
CA ASN A 6 -2.55 8.28 6.79
C ASN A 6 -3.04 8.55 8.22
N ARG A 7 -4.37 8.59 8.43
CA ARG A 7 -4.92 8.70 9.78
C ARG A 7 -4.32 7.67 10.73
N GLY A 8 -3.95 8.09 11.94
CA GLY A 8 -3.30 7.25 12.94
C GLY A 8 -1.82 6.97 12.68
N HIS A 9 -1.18 7.73 11.77
CA HIS A 9 0.25 7.66 11.44
C HIS A 9 0.87 9.05 11.39
N GLY A 10 2.19 9.11 11.58
CA GLY A 10 2.97 10.31 11.45
C GLY A 10 2.41 11.46 12.28
N GLU A 11 2.13 12.59 11.64
CA GLU A 11 1.53 13.77 12.28
C GLU A 11 0.00 13.82 12.14
N SER A 12 -0.62 12.86 11.42
CA SER A 12 -2.08 12.77 11.27
C SER A 12 -2.74 12.04 12.46
N LEU A 13 -2.44 12.54 13.67
CA LEU A 13 -2.90 11.99 14.95
C LEU A 13 -3.93 12.90 15.62
N ASN A 14 -4.88 12.28 16.30
CA ASN A 14 -5.82 12.93 17.21
C ASN A 14 -6.43 11.91 18.18
N ASP A 15 -7.31 12.32 19.09
CA ASP A 15 -7.95 11.44 20.08
C ASP A 15 -8.76 10.31 19.43
N THR A 16 -9.32 10.56 18.24
CA THR A 16 -10.08 9.55 17.49
C THR A 16 -9.14 8.57 16.78
N TYR A 17 -8.03 9.06 16.27
CA TYR A 17 -7.03 8.28 15.52
C TYR A 17 -5.65 8.41 16.18
N PRO A 18 -5.43 7.75 17.35
CA PRO A 18 -4.11 7.70 17.97
C PRO A 18 -3.15 6.86 17.11
N LEU A 19 -1.85 6.98 17.39
CA LEU A 19 -0.80 6.25 16.67
C LEU A 19 -1.07 4.74 16.64
N GLY A 20 -1.05 4.15 15.44
CA GLY A 20 -1.32 2.74 15.21
C GLY A 20 -2.81 2.37 15.12
N TYR A 21 -3.73 3.36 15.01
CA TYR A 21 -5.17 3.11 14.83
C TYR A 21 -5.66 3.57 13.45
N MET A 22 -6.37 2.68 12.76
CA MET A 22 -7.13 2.94 11.54
C MET A 22 -8.54 2.34 11.72
N ASP A 23 -9.58 2.93 11.10
CA ASP A 23 -10.97 2.45 11.26
C ASP A 23 -11.63 2.04 9.93
N GLY A 24 -10.86 1.41 9.06
CA GLY A 24 -11.34 0.80 7.82
C GLY A 24 -10.75 1.40 6.56
N ILE A 25 -10.75 0.60 5.51
CA ILE A 25 -10.15 1.00 4.22
C ILE A 25 -10.97 2.10 3.53
N ASP A 26 -12.28 2.09 3.66
CA ASP A 26 -13.15 3.10 3.03
C ASP A 26 -12.85 4.51 3.56
N GLU A 27 -12.54 4.63 4.86
CA GLU A 27 -12.14 5.90 5.49
C GLU A 27 -10.79 6.39 4.96
N ILE A 28 -9.84 5.48 4.76
CA ILE A 28 -8.53 5.82 4.19
C ILE A 28 -8.69 6.24 2.73
N ILE A 29 -9.53 5.56 1.95
CA ILE A 29 -9.81 5.97 0.56
C ILE A 29 -10.46 7.36 0.51
N ALA A 30 -11.38 7.67 1.44
CA ALA A 30 -11.98 9.00 1.52
C ALA A 30 -10.91 10.08 1.78
N ASP A 31 -9.92 9.83 2.63
CA ASP A 31 -8.79 10.75 2.85
C ASP A 31 -7.97 10.95 1.56
N GLN A 32 -7.66 9.86 0.84
CA GLN A 32 -6.91 9.97 -0.43
C GLN A 32 -7.70 10.75 -1.49
N VAL A 33 -9.03 10.65 -1.48
CA VAL A 33 -9.88 11.47 -2.36
C VAL A 33 -9.76 12.96 -1.99
N LEU A 34 -9.76 13.31 -0.69
CA LEU A 34 -9.55 14.69 -0.25
C LEU A 34 -8.17 15.25 -0.67
N VAL A 35 -7.12 14.43 -0.56
CA VAL A 35 -5.77 14.82 -1.04
C VAL A 35 -5.79 15.03 -2.56
N THR A 36 -6.45 14.15 -3.31
CA THR A 36 -6.62 14.29 -4.75
C THR A 36 -7.39 15.57 -5.11
N ASP A 37 -8.51 15.84 -4.44
CA ASP A 37 -9.30 17.07 -4.62
C ASP A 37 -8.46 18.33 -4.39
N TYR A 38 -7.70 18.34 -3.30
CA TYR A 38 -6.81 19.46 -2.98
C TYR A 38 -5.78 19.69 -4.08
N MET A 39 -5.12 18.63 -4.56
CA MET A 39 -4.10 18.74 -5.59
C MET A 39 -4.64 19.17 -6.93
N GLN A 40 -5.75 18.59 -7.38
CA GLN A 40 -6.39 18.95 -8.65
C GLN A 40 -6.93 20.38 -8.63
N LYS A 41 -7.45 20.84 -7.49
CA LYS A 41 -7.86 22.24 -7.33
C LYS A 41 -6.69 23.21 -7.38
N ARG A 42 -5.54 22.82 -6.81
CA ARG A 42 -4.36 23.67 -6.74
C ARG A 42 -3.54 23.68 -8.04
N TYR A 43 -3.58 22.59 -8.78
CA TYR A 43 -2.80 22.38 -10.00
C TYR A 43 -3.68 21.76 -11.12
N PRO A 44 -4.73 22.48 -11.60
CA PRO A 44 -5.75 21.92 -12.49
C PRO A 44 -5.19 21.47 -13.85
N ASP A 45 -4.10 22.11 -14.31
CA ASP A 45 -3.51 21.88 -15.64
C ASP A 45 -2.27 20.93 -15.58
N LYS A 46 -2.07 20.27 -14.45
CA LYS A 46 -0.92 19.35 -14.30
C LYS A 46 -1.40 17.91 -14.26
N PRO A 47 -0.65 16.99 -14.89
CA PRO A 47 -0.91 15.57 -14.75
C PRO A 47 -0.77 15.16 -13.27
N PHE A 48 -1.63 14.25 -12.85
CA PHE A 48 -1.66 13.76 -11.47
C PHE A 48 -1.27 12.29 -11.43
N TYR A 49 -0.11 12.00 -10.83
CA TYR A 49 0.43 10.66 -10.70
C TYR A 49 0.29 10.16 -9.27
N LEU A 50 -0.10 8.91 -9.12
CA LEU A 50 -0.22 8.26 -7.81
C LEU A 50 0.94 7.29 -7.61
N PHE A 51 1.59 7.37 -6.44
CA PHE A 51 2.61 6.44 -6.00
C PHE A 51 2.18 5.75 -4.71
N GLY A 52 2.12 4.43 -4.70
CA GLY A 52 1.77 3.62 -3.53
C GLY A 52 2.84 2.60 -3.20
N HIS A 53 3.45 2.71 -2.02
CA HIS A 53 4.41 1.75 -1.50
C HIS A 53 3.79 0.85 -0.43
N SER A 54 4.07 -0.44 -0.45
CA SER A 54 3.66 -1.40 0.57
C SER A 54 2.14 -1.37 0.82
N PHE A 55 1.68 -1.04 2.02
CA PHE A 55 0.26 -0.81 2.32
C PHE A 55 -0.35 0.23 1.38
N GLY A 56 0.40 1.26 0.99
CA GLY A 56 0.01 2.23 -0.04
C GLY A 56 -0.31 1.57 -1.39
N SER A 57 0.30 0.42 -1.72
CA SER A 57 -0.04 -0.33 -2.92
C SER A 57 -1.42 -1.01 -2.84
N LEU A 58 -1.86 -1.41 -1.64
CA LEU A 58 -3.23 -1.87 -1.40
C LEU A 58 -4.21 -0.70 -1.52
N ILE A 59 -3.94 0.40 -0.81
CA ILE A 59 -4.76 1.63 -0.86
C ILE A 59 -4.94 2.09 -2.30
N SER A 60 -3.86 2.20 -3.07
CA SER A 60 -3.92 2.66 -4.47
C SER A 60 -4.78 1.75 -5.33
N ARG A 61 -4.67 0.43 -5.19
CA ARG A 61 -5.50 -0.52 -5.95
C ARG A 61 -6.98 -0.48 -5.52
N VAL A 62 -7.28 -0.24 -4.25
CA VAL A 62 -8.66 -0.02 -3.80
C VAL A 62 -9.20 1.32 -4.30
N TYR A 63 -8.37 2.38 -4.32
CA TYR A 63 -8.70 3.68 -4.91
C TYR A 63 -9.14 3.56 -6.38
N LEU A 64 -8.47 2.69 -7.16
CA LEU A 64 -8.83 2.44 -8.56
C LEU A 64 -10.27 1.93 -8.74
N GLN A 65 -10.91 1.37 -7.73
CA GLN A 65 -12.28 0.84 -7.86
C GLN A 65 -13.26 1.89 -8.38
N LYS A 66 -13.06 3.16 -8.00
CA LYS A 66 -14.00 4.26 -8.32
C LYS A 66 -13.35 5.52 -8.89
N HIS A 67 -12.04 5.67 -8.74
CA HIS A 67 -11.33 6.93 -8.94
C HIS A 67 -10.15 6.84 -9.92
N ASP A 68 -10.10 5.80 -10.74
CA ASP A 68 -9.04 5.58 -11.74
C ASP A 68 -9.01 6.62 -12.86
N ASP A 69 -10.14 7.32 -13.09
CA ASP A 69 -10.26 8.45 -14.01
C ASP A 69 -9.67 9.76 -13.47
N ARG A 70 -9.19 9.75 -12.23
CA ARG A 70 -8.64 10.93 -11.55
C ARG A 70 -7.12 10.97 -11.53
N ILE A 71 -6.47 9.95 -12.05
CA ILE A 71 -5.02 9.85 -12.12
C ILE A 71 -4.56 9.51 -13.54
N ASP A 72 -3.39 10.03 -13.91
CA ASP A 72 -2.81 9.83 -15.25
C ASP A 72 -1.82 8.68 -15.27
N LYS A 73 -1.19 8.33 -14.14
CA LYS A 73 -0.29 7.18 -14.00
C LYS A 73 -0.33 6.64 -12.57
N LEU A 74 -0.12 5.33 -12.44
CA LEU A 74 0.02 4.64 -11.15
C LEU A 74 1.35 3.90 -11.07
N LEU A 75 2.15 4.23 -10.05
CA LEU A 75 3.33 3.47 -9.66
C LEU A 75 3.06 2.72 -8.36
N LEU A 76 3.32 1.42 -8.35
CA LEU A 76 3.25 0.56 -7.18
C LEU A 76 4.67 0.09 -6.83
N SER A 77 5.06 0.18 -5.57
CA SER A 77 6.37 -0.28 -5.08
C SER A 77 6.19 -1.21 -3.88
N GLY A 78 6.99 -2.26 -3.79
CA GLY A 78 6.80 -3.27 -2.74
C GLY A 78 5.36 -3.79 -2.77
N THR A 79 4.89 -4.16 -3.96
CA THR A 79 3.48 -4.43 -4.21
C THR A 79 3.00 -5.65 -3.43
N VAL A 80 2.12 -5.44 -2.47
CA VAL A 80 1.59 -6.52 -1.63
C VAL A 80 0.75 -7.50 -2.44
N ASN A 81 1.06 -8.79 -2.35
CA ASN A 81 0.31 -9.84 -3.03
C ASN A 81 -1.08 -10.05 -2.38
N TYR A 82 -2.05 -10.45 -3.19
CA TYR A 82 -3.35 -10.88 -2.69
C TYR A 82 -3.25 -12.16 -1.87
N ILE A 83 -3.80 -12.16 -0.68
CA ILE A 83 -3.85 -13.30 0.23
C ILE A 83 -5.24 -13.96 0.14
N PRO A 84 -5.36 -15.18 -0.43
CA PRO A 84 -6.68 -15.80 -0.68
C PRO A 84 -7.56 -15.94 0.57
N ILE A 85 -6.95 -16.09 1.74
CA ILE A 85 -7.66 -16.22 3.03
C ILE A 85 -8.05 -14.86 3.64
N SER A 86 -7.65 -13.73 3.05
CA SER A 86 -7.86 -12.40 3.63
C SER A 86 -9.33 -12.09 3.95
N ARG A 87 -10.25 -12.51 3.09
CA ARG A 87 -11.69 -12.34 3.33
C ARG A 87 -12.17 -13.08 4.57
N PHE A 88 -11.73 -14.33 4.74
CA PHE A 88 -12.09 -15.14 5.92
C PHE A 88 -11.39 -14.60 7.16
N GLY A 89 -10.09 -14.30 7.06
CA GLY A 89 -9.30 -13.68 8.13
C GLY A 89 -9.91 -12.36 8.62
N ASN A 90 -10.42 -11.55 7.69
CA ASN A 90 -11.11 -10.31 8.03
C ASN A 90 -12.40 -10.54 8.83
N ILE A 91 -13.23 -11.52 8.44
CA ILE A 91 -14.45 -11.87 9.19
C ILE A 91 -14.10 -12.34 10.60
N VAL A 92 -13.15 -13.27 10.73
CA VAL A 92 -12.71 -13.82 12.01
C VAL A 92 -12.09 -12.73 12.89
N GLY A 93 -11.18 -11.93 12.34
CA GLY A 93 -10.51 -10.87 13.07
C GLY A 93 -11.46 -9.76 13.54
N ASN A 94 -12.42 -9.35 12.72
CA ASN A 94 -13.44 -8.39 13.14
C ASN A 94 -14.33 -8.98 14.26
N THR A 95 -14.69 -10.26 14.18
CA THR A 95 -15.45 -10.95 15.24
C THR A 95 -14.64 -10.98 16.54
N LEU A 96 -13.35 -11.32 16.49
CA LEU A 96 -12.47 -11.27 17.68
C LEU A 96 -12.34 -9.86 18.24
N SER A 97 -12.32 -8.84 17.37
CA SER A 97 -12.24 -7.43 17.77
C SER A 97 -13.49 -6.96 18.56
N LEU A 98 -14.65 -7.58 18.33
CA LEU A 98 -15.86 -7.26 19.14
C LEU A 98 -15.66 -7.61 20.62
N PHE A 99 -14.91 -8.68 20.91
CA PHE A 99 -14.65 -9.12 22.28
C PHE A 99 -13.41 -8.48 22.91
N SER A 100 -12.38 -8.20 22.11
CA SER A 100 -11.11 -7.62 22.59
C SER A 100 -11.00 -6.10 22.39
N GLY A 101 -12.02 -5.48 21.81
CA GLY A 101 -12.08 -4.06 21.51
C GLY A 101 -11.30 -3.68 20.25
N LYS A 102 -11.79 -2.70 19.49
CA LYS A 102 -11.16 -2.16 18.29
C LYS A 102 -9.75 -1.61 18.54
N ARG A 103 -9.56 -0.98 19.70
CA ARG A 103 -8.28 -0.39 20.15
C ARG A 103 -7.41 -1.36 20.96
N GLY A 104 -7.88 -2.60 21.17
CA GLY A 104 -7.11 -3.65 21.83
C GLY A 104 -6.00 -4.23 20.96
N HIS A 105 -5.20 -5.11 21.57
CA HIS A 105 -4.09 -5.83 20.94
C HIS A 105 -4.32 -7.34 21.14
N ASN A 106 -5.16 -7.94 20.31
CA ASN A 106 -5.42 -9.37 20.37
C ASN A 106 -4.24 -10.14 19.75
N ARG A 107 -3.66 -11.06 20.54
CA ARG A 107 -2.49 -11.84 20.11
C ARG A 107 -2.69 -12.59 18.79
N TRP A 108 -3.88 -13.11 18.54
CA TRP A 108 -4.18 -13.83 17.31
C TRP A 108 -4.27 -12.92 16.09
N ILE A 109 -4.77 -11.70 16.27
CA ILE A 109 -4.80 -10.67 15.24
C ILE A 109 -3.39 -10.18 14.95
N MET A 110 -2.58 -9.95 16.00
CA MET A 110 -1.21 -9.43 15.90
C MET A 110 -0.25 -10.39 15.21
N GLN A 111 -0.40 -11.70 15.39
CA GLN A 111 0.46 -12.70 14.72
C GLN A 111 0.46 -12.62 13.19
N ILE A 112 -0.52 -11.93 12.62
CA ILE A 112 -0.67 -11.74 11.18
C ILE A 112 0.23 -10.61 10.66
N GLY A 113 0.75 -9.74 11.54
CA GLY A 113 1.55 -8.56 11.19
C GLY A 113 2.88 -8.44 11.91
N ASP A 114 3.20 -9.34 12.81
CA ASP A 114 4.39 -9.23 13.69
C ASP A 114 5.56 -10.07 13.13
N ASN A 115 6.37 -9.46 12.29
CA ASN A 115 7.73 -9.95 12.04
C ASN A 115 8.68 -9.03 12.80
N ASP A 116 9.18 -9.51 13.91
CA ASP A 116 10.00 -8.80 14.91
C ASP A 116 11.38 -8.35 14.37
N GLU A 117 11.71 -8.67 13.13
CA GLU A 117 12.94 -8.27 12.47
C GLU A 117 12.60 -7.53 11.16
N ASN A 118 12.79 -6.20 11.16
CA ASN A 118 12.77 -5.37 9.95
C ASN A 118 13.85 -5.77 8.92
N SER A 119 14.46 -6.93 9.09
CA SER A 119 15.47 -7.52 8.20
C SER A 119 14.93 -7.83 6.80
N TRP A 120 13.61 -7.92 6.62
CA TRP A 120 12.97 -8.16 5.34
C TRP A 120 12.66 -6.88 4.55
N VAL A 121 12.72 -5.71 5.20
CA VAL A 121 12.31 -4.43 4.61
C VAL A 121 13.38 -3.88 3.67
N VAL A 122 14.62 -3.79 4.16
CA VAL A 122 15.74 -3.20 3.41
C VAL A 122 17.06 -3.80 3.90
N LYS A 123 18.07 -3.87 3.03
CA LYS A 123 19.44 -4.29 3.38
C LYS A 123 20.32 -3.12 3.80
N ASN A 124 20.07 -1.93 3.26
CA ASN A 124 20.87 -0.73 3.49
C ASN A 124 20.93 -0.38 4.99
N PRO A 125 22.13 -0.42 5.63
CA PRO A 125 22.26 -0.19 7.07
C PRO A 125 21.88 1.23 7.50
N GLU A 126 22.08 2.23 6.63
CA GLU A 126 21.72 3.62 6.91
C GLU A 126 20.20 3.79 6.97
N ALA A 127 19.46 3.14 6.05
CA ALA A 127 18.00 3.14 6.05
C ALA A 127 17.45 2.42 7.30
N ILE A 128 18.04 1.27 7.68
CA ILE A 128 17.68 0.54 8.91
C ILE A 128 17.90 1.42 10.15
N LYS A 129 19.03 2.12 10.20
CA LYS A 129 19.35 3.04 11.31
C LYS A 129 18.33 4.18 11.38
N ALA A 130 18.08 4.88 10.27
CA ALA A 130 17.10 5.96 10.21
C ALA A 130 15.72 5.51 10.67
N TYR A 131 15.26 4.34 10.21
CA TYR A 131 13.98 3.76 10.63
C TYR A 131 13.92 3.51 12.16
N ARG A 132 15.00 2.98 12.75
CA ARG A 132 15.05 2.66 14.19
C ARG A 132 15.12 3.92 15.07
N GLU A 133 15.69 5.00 14.57
CA GLU A 133 15.86 6.27 15.28
C GLU A 133 14.61 7.17 15.19
N ASP A 134 13.69 6.90 14.24
CA ASP A 134 12.47 7.67 14.08
C ASP A 134 11.37 7.18 15.03
N PRO A 135 10.93 8.01 16.01
CA PRO A 135 9.90 7.65 16.97
C PRO A 135 8.51 7.43 16.33
N LEU A 136 8.29 7.93 15.12
CA LEU A 136 7.05 7.73 14.37
C LEU A 136 7.03 6.40 13.61
N CYS A 137 8.21 5.77 13.42
CA CYS A 137 8.35 4.47 12.76
C CYS A 137 8.44 3.31 13.73
N THR A 138 8.84 3.56 14.98
CA THR A 138 9.11 2.52 15.97
C THR A 138 8.38 2.77 17.29
N GLY A 139 8.34 1.75 18.15
CA GLY A 139 7.84 1.90 19.51
C GLY A 139 6.32 1.82 19.66
N TYR A 140 5.57 1.58 18.58
CA TYR A 140 4.12 1.36 18.66
C TYR A 140 3.71 0.03 18.05
N LYS A 141 2.55 -0.45 18.42
CA LYS A 141 1.91 -1.64 17.83
C LYS A 141 0.58 -1.24 17.22
N TYR A 142 0.28 -1.78 16.05
CA TYR A 142 -1.04 -1.63 15.45
C TYR A 142 -2.12 -2.17 16.38
N MET A 143 -3.21 -1.44 16.49
CA MET A 143 -4.41 -1.89 17.20
C MET A 143 -5.20 -2.89 16.35
N ASN A 144 -6.08 -3.69 16.98
CA ASN A 144 -6.85 -4.73 16.29
C ASN A 144 -7.52 -4.22 15.00
N ARG A 145 -8.20 -3.07 15.09
CA ARG A 145 -8.92 -2.51 13.94
C ARG A 145 -7.99 -2.08 12.82
N ALA A 146 -6.79 -1.60 13.15
CA ALA A 146 -5.80 -1.21 12.15
C ALA A 146 -5.29 -2.42 11.36
N VAL A 147 -4.98 -3.53 12.03
CA VAL A 147 -4.60 -4.79 11.36
C VAL A 147 -5.74 -5.26 10.47
N MET A 148 -6.98 -5.20 10.94
CA MET A 148 -8.14 -5.59 10.14
C MET A 148 -8.36 -4.66 8.94
N THR A 149 -7.99 -3.38 9.03
CA THR A 149 -8.04 -2.45 7.90
C THR A 149 -7.07 -2.87 6.77
N ILE A 150 -5.87 -3.36 7.13
CA ILE A 150 -4.92 -3.90 6.13
C ILE A 150 -5.52 -5.14 5.45
N TRP A 151 -6.13 -6.03 6.21
CA TRP A 151 -6.81 -7.23 5.67
C TRP A 151 -8.05 -6.89 4.84
N GLU A 152 -8.79 -5.85 5.20
CA GLU A 152 -9.88 -5.31 4.38
C GLU A 152 -9.37 -4.84 3.02
N ALA A 153 -8.28 -4.07 3.02
CA ALA A 153 -7.67 -3.58 1.78
C ALA A 153 -7.26 -4.73 0.85
N ASP A 154 -6.62 -5.77 1.40
CA ASP A 154 -6.27 -6.97 0.63
C ASP A 154 -7.51 -7.69 0.12
N ALA A 155 -8.51 -7.92 0.97
CA ALA A 155 -9.76 -8.59 0.59
C ALA A 155 -10.53 -7.87 -0.53
N GLU A 156 -10.36 -6.55 -0.65
CA GLU A 156 -10.99 -5.73 -1.71
C GLU A 156 -10.33 -5.91 -3.09
N LEU A 157 -9.06 -6.35 -3.18
CA LEU A 157 -8.31 -6.40 -4.43
C LEU A 157 -8.96 -7.25 -5.53
N LYS A 158 -9.66 -8.32 -5.17
CA LYS A 158 -10.35 -9.21 -6.12
C LYS A 158 -11.88 -9.08 -6.05
N ARG A 159 -12.40 -7.96 -5.57
CA ARG A 159 -13.82 -7.62 -5.70
C ARG A 159 -14.11 -6.96 -7.05
N PHE A 160 -13.97 -7.73 -8.11
CA PHE A 160 -14.07 -7.26 -9.49
C PHE A 160 -15.32 -6.42 -9.78
N ALA A 161 -16.45 -6.75 -9.16
CA ALA A 161 -17.71 -6.00 -9.34
C ALA A 161 -17.68 -4.54 -8.80
N LYS A 162 -16.69 -4.19 -7.96
CA LYS A 162 -16.53 -2.83 -7.45
C LYS A 162 -15.73 -1.92 -8.39
N TYR A 163 -14.94 -2.50 -9.30
CA TYR A 163 -14.11 -1.74 -10.22
C TYR A 163 -14.93 -1.20 -11.39
N GLN A 164 -14.97 0.11 -11.55
CA GLN A 164 -15.67 0.77 -12.65
C GLN A 164 -14.83 0.81 -13.93
N CYS A 165 -13.52 0.77 -13.80
CA CYS A 165 -12.52 0.81 -14.89
C CYS A 165 -12.84 1.90 -15.94
N LYS A 166 -12.95 3.15 -15.49
CA LYS A 166 -13.26 4.31 -16.33
C LYS A 166 -12.09 4.72 -17.21
N ASN A 167 -10.84 4.42 -16.76
CA ASN A 167 -9.61 4.67 -17.50
C ASN A 167 -8.86 3.36 -17.81
N PRO A 168 -9.33 2.53 -18.77
CA PRO A 168 -8.70 1.26 -19.09
C PRO A 168 -7.28 1.39 -19.69
N LYS A 169 -6.90 2.59 -20.15
CA LYS A 169 -5.57 2.89 -20.68
C LYS A 169 -4.60 3.44 -19.64
N LEU A 170 -5.01 3.57 -18.37
CA LEU A 170 -4.16 4.03 -17.28
C LEU A 170 -2.83 3.24 -17.27
N PRO A 171 -1.67 3.91 -17.43
CA PRO A 171 -0.39 3.26 -17.28
C PRO A 171 -0.18 2.88 -15.81
N ILE A 172 0.10 1.60 -15.57
CA ILE A 172 0.38 1.06 -14.23
C ILE A 172 1.72 0.35 -14.26
N PHE A 173 2.64 0.77 -13.39
CA PHE A 173 3.94 0.15 -13.25
C PHE A 173 4.15 -0.35 -11.82
N SER A 174 4.45 -1.65 -11.69
CA SER A 174 4.69 -2.31 -10.40
C SER A 174 6.16 -2.68 -10.27
N ILE A 175 6.82 -2.17 -9.25
CA ILE A 175 8.23 -2.45 -8.94
C ILE A 175 8.38 -3.17 -7.62
N SER A 176 9.30 -4.13 -7.55
CA SER A 176 9.53 -4.97 -6.36
C SER A 176 10.96 -5.45 -6.30
N GLY A 177 11.45 -5.74 -5.12
CA GLY A 177 12.70 -6.48 -4.94
C GLY A 177 12.50 -7.98 -5.12
N GLU A 178 13.53 -8.68 -5.57
CA GLU A 178 13.53 -10.14 -5.72
C GLU A 178 13.32 -10.85 -4.37
N GLU A 179 13.91 -10.29 -3.32
CA GLU A 179 13.85 -10.84 -1.96
C GLU A 179 12.69 -10.28 -1.11
N ASP A 180 11.73 -9.59 -1.75
CA ASP A 180 10.57 -9.04 -1.06
C ASP A 180 9.55 -10.15 -0.73
N PRO A 181 9.33 -10.50 0.54
CA PRO A 181 8.43 -11.60 0.91
C PRO A 181 6.95 -11.25 0.72
N VAL A 182 6.58 -9.95 0.74
CA VAL A 182 5.15 -9.55 0.69
C VAL A 182 4.59 -9.50 -0.72
N THR A 183 5.45 -9.49 -1.74
CA THR A 183 5.00 -9.57 -3.15
C THR A 183 4.56 -10.99 -3.54
N GLY A 184 4.89 -12.00 -2.75
CA GLY A 184 4.66 -13.40 -3.09
C GLY A 184 5.55 -13.92 -4.23
N GLY A 185 6.70 -13.28 -4.45
CA GLY A 185 7.66 -13.56 -5.50
C GLY A 185 7.08 -13.38 -6.90
N THR A 186 7.65 -14.06 -7.88
CA THR A 186 7.22 -13.97 -9.29
C THR A 186 5.76 -14.38 -9.50
N LYS A 187 5.25 -15.35 -8.72
CA LYS A 187 3.84 -15.79 -8.82
C LYS A 187 2.88 -14.74 -8.31
N GLY A 188 3.16 -14.12 -7.17
CA GLY A 188 2.33 -13.07 -6.60
C GLY A 188 2.31 -11.81 -7.46
N LEU A 189 3.47 -11.43 -8.00
CA LEU A 189 3.56 -10.30 -8.93
C LEU A 189 2.78 -10.58 -10.22
N ALA A 190 2.89 -11.80 -10.77
CA ALA A 190 2.11 -12.20 -11.94
C ALA A 190 0.60 -12.19 -11.65
N ASP A 191 0.17 -12.65 -10.46
CA ASP A 191 -1.24 -12.59 -10.02
C ASP A 191 -1.74 -11.12 -9.93
N THR A 192 -0.90 -10.22 -9.41
CA THR A 192 -1.23 -8.79 -9.37
C THR A 192 -1.43 -8.22 -10.79
N VAL A 193 -0.49 -8.48 -11.70
CA VAL A 193 -0.59 -8.02 -13.10
C VAL A 193 -1.83 -8.62 -13.79
N GLN A 194 -2.08 -9.91 -13.63
CA GLN A 194 -3.25 -10.58 -14.19
C GLN A 194 -4.56 -10.04 -13.60
N THR A 195 -4.58 -9.75 -12.29
CA THR A 195 -5.75 -9.16 -11.61
C THR A 195 -6.08 -7.80 -12.21
N LEU A 196 -5.09 -6.91 -12.37
CA LEU A 196 -5.27 -5.60 -12.98
C LEU A 196 -5.74 -5.70 -14.44
N LYS A 197 -5.15 -6.61 -15.24
CA LYS A 197 -5.60 -6.88 -16.62
C LYS A 197 -7.02 -7.42 -16.65
N ARG A 198 -7.40 -8.30 -15.72
CA ARG A 198 -8.77 -8.83 -15.62
C ARG A 198 -9.79 -7.77 -15.24
N ILE A 199 -9.41 -6.75 -14.48
CA ILE A 199 -10.24 -5.57 -14.18
C ILE A 199 -10.52 -4.76 -15.46
N GLY A 200 -9.57 -4.74 -16.42
CA GLY A 200 -9.71 -4.05 -17.68
C GLY A 200 -8.53 -3.15 -18.05
N TYR A 201 -7.51 -3.02 -17.19
CA TYR A 201 -6.34 -2.18 -17.48
C TYR A 201 -5.45 -2.82 -18.55
N GLN A 202 -5.14 -2.06 -19.59
CA GLN A 202 -4.39 -2.53 -20.76
C GLN A 202 -2.87 -2.35 -20.63
N ASN A 203 -2.44 -1.30 -19.93
CA ASN A 203 -1.06 -0.86 -19.82
C ASN A 203 -0.50 -1.18 -18.44
N VAL A 204 -0.28 -2.47 -18.15
CA VAL A 204 0.25 -2.94 -16.87
C VAL A 204 1.61 -3.59 -17.09
N GLU A 205 2.64 -2.98 -16.52
CA GLU A 205 4.03 -3.43 -16.56
C GLU A 205 4.53 -3.75 -15.14
N SER A 206 5.52 -4.63 -15.04
CA SER A 206 6.17 -4.93 -13.77
C SER A 206 7.67 -5.13 -13.95
N LYS A 207 8.46 -4.76 -12.94
CA LYS A 207 9.90 -4.98 -12.88
C LYS A 207 10.32 -5.48 -11.51
N VAL A 208 11.21 -6.47 -11.49
CA VAL A 208 11.85 -6.99 -10.28
C VAL A 208 13.31 -6.56 -10.30
N TYR A 209 13.83 -6.13 -9.16
CA TYR A 209 15.23 -5.75 -8.98
C TYR A 209 15.94 -6.85 -8.19
N ASP A 210 16.96 -7.42 -8.83
CA ASP A 210 17.73 -8.53 -8.29
C ASP A 210 18.42 -8.14 -6.96
N GLY A 211 18.36 -9.03 -6.00
CA GLY A 211 19.00 -8.88 -4.69
C GLY A 211 18.44 -7.76 -3.81
N MET A 212 17.39 -7.04 -4.22
CA MET A 212 16.73 -6.02 -3.39
C MET A 212 15.59 -6.62 -2.57
N LYS A 213 15.31 -6.03 -1.41
CA LYS A 213 14.18 -6.35 -0.55
C LYS A 213 12.98 -5.44 -0.84
N HIS A 214 12.13 -5.24 0.15
CA HIS A 214 10.84 -4.57 0.05
C HIS A 214 10.93 -3.09 -0.37
N GLU A 215 11.84 -2.34 0.24
CA GLU A 215 12.02 -0.89 -0.02
C GLU A 215 13.08 -0.64 -1.10
N VAL A 216 12.79 -1.05 -2.34
CA VAL A 216 13.74 -0.91 -3.47
C VAL A 216 14.28 0.51 -3.66
N ILE A 217 13.54 1.54 -3.24
CA ILE A 217 13.96 2.95 -3.33
C ILE A 217 14.96 3.36 -2.25
N ASN A 218 15.21 2.49 -1.26
CA ASN A 218 16.14 2.72 -0.14
C ASN A 218 17.31 1.72 -0.15
N GLU A 219 17.34 0.79 -1.11
CA GLU A 219 18.38 -0.22 -1.24
C GLU A 219 19.67 0.31 -1.88
N GLU A 220 20.74 -0.44 -1.75
CA GLU A 220 21.94 -0.23 -2.56
C GLU A 220 21.60 -0.46 -4.04
N GLY A 221 22.09 0.41 -4.93
CA GLY A 221 21.73 0.37 -6.36
C GLY A 221 20.40 1.03 -6.72
N LYS A 222 19.77 1.74 -5.79
CA LYS A 222 18.51 2.48 -5.96
C LYS A 222 18.51 3.50 -7.10
N GLU A 223 19.68 3.91 -7.57
CA GLU A 223 19.83 4.84 -8.69
C GLU A 223 19.14 4.31 -9.95
N GLN A 224 19.24 2.99 -10.21
CA GLN A 224 18.54 2.36 -11.34
C GLN A 224 17.02 2.39 -11.13
N VAL A 225 16.56 2.20 -9.89
CA VAL A 225 15.13 2.30 -9.53
C VAL A 225 14.62 3.71 -9.82
N TYR A 226 15.38 4.73 -9.42
CA TYR A 226 15.02 6.14 -9.67
C TYR A 226 14.96 6.46 -11.17
N GLN A 227 15.89 5.95 -11.97
CA GLN A 227 15.87 6.13 -13.43
C GLN A 227 14.63 5.48 -14.06
N ASP A 228 14.27 4.29 -13.65
CA ASP A 228 13.10 3.59 -14.17
C ASP A 228 11.79 4.31 -13.78
N ILE A 229 11.70 4.81 -12.53
CA ILE A 229 10.56 5.61 -12.04
C ILE A 229 10.44 6.90 -12.87
N LEU A 230 11.55 7.60 -13.05
CA LEU A 230 11.57 8.85 -13.81
C LEU A 230 11.15 8.59 -15.26
N ALA A 231 11.74 7.59 -15.90
CA ALA A 231 11.39 7.19 -17.27
C ALA A 231 9.92 6.81 -17.42
N PHE A 232 9.32 6.18 -16.39
CA PHE A 232 7.89 5.87 -16.38
C PHE A 232 7.03 7.14 -16.31
N PHE A 233 7.41 8.11 -15.47
CA PHE A 233 6.63 9.34 -15.32
C PHE A 233 6.81 10.32 -16.49
N GLU A 234 7.92 10.28 -17.23
CA GLU A 234 8.20 11.17 -18.36
C GLU A 234 7.62 10.68 -19.71
N LYS A 235 7.33 9.38 -19.87
CA LYS A 235 6.64 8.84 -21.04
C LYS A 235 5.21 9.37 -21.15
#